data_61715363c25cae6e5b4c84c1b74a6de7
#
_entry.id   61715363c25cae6e5b4c84c1b74a6de7
#
_cell.length_a   1.000
_cell.length_b   1.000
_cell.length_c   1.000
_cell.angle_alpha   90.00
_cell.angle_beta   90.00
_cell.angle_gamma   90.00
#
_symmetry.space_group_name_H-M   'P 1'
#
loop_
_entity.id
_entity.type
_entity.pdbx_description
1 polymer ?
#
loop_
_entity_poly.entity_id
_entity_poly.type
_entity_poly.pdbx_seq_one_letter_code
_entity_poly.pdbx_strand_id
1 'polypeptide(L)'
;MREESKERSELLLAIKELGYESLRYSIFSEEKPGEWEVVIGYNQVENLYFVYGTMDRGSFNGKHVYHTFQEAKTKFLDFLADIVIINRYYVKEGMPVNYPFPLWDDARE
;
A
#
# COMPACT_ATOMS: atom_id res chain seq x y z
N MET A 1 -4.82 15.62 18.75
CA MET A 1 -3.44 15.10 18.74
C MET A 1 -3.42 13.74 18.05
N ARG A 2 -2.46 13.52 17.17
CA ARG A 2 -2.34 12.27 16.44
C ARG A 2 -1.89 11.13 17.35
N GLU A 3 -2.53 9.96 17.23
CA GLU A 3 -2.15 8.75 17.97
C GLU A 3 -1.68 7.70 16.97
N GLU A 4 -0.38 7.67 16.71
CA GLU A 4 0.22 6.78 15.72
C GLU A 4 -0.06 5.30 16.00
N SER A 5 0.02 4.88 17.25
CA SER A 5 -0.22 3.47 17.61
C SER A 5 -1.64 3.05 17.24
N LYS A 6 -2.61 3.92 17.48
CA LYS A 6 -4.01 3.66 17.16
C LYS A 6 -4.23 3.61 15.66
N GLU A 7 -3.63 4.55 14.95
CA GLU A 7 -3.71 4.58 13.48
C GLU A 7 -3.09 3.34 12.86
N ARG A 8 -1.93 2.93 13.36
CA ARG A 8 -1.25 1.72 12.89
C ARG A 8 -2.13 0.49 13.14
N SER A 9 -2.72 0.36 14.31
CA SER A 9 -3.59 -0.76 14.65
C SER A 9 -4.82 -0.81 13.75
N GLU A 10 -5.40 0.34 13.46
CA GLU A 10 -6.57 0.43 12.58
C GLU A 10 -6.22 -0.02 11.16
N LEU A 11 -5.06 0.39 10.65
CA LEU A 11 -4.59 -0.03 9.33
C LEU A 11 -4.34 -1.53 9.28
N LEU A 12 -3.66 -2.08 10.27
CA LEU A 12 -3.36 -3.50 10.31
C LEU A 12 -4.63 -4.35 10.40
N LEU A 13 -5.61 -3.90 11.16
CA LEU A 13 -6.88 -4.60 11.25
C LEU A 13 -7.62 -4.59 9.91
N ALA A 14 -7.65 -3.43 9.24
CA ALA A 14 -8.28 -3.32 7.93
C ALA A 14 -7.60 -4.21 6.90
N ILE A 15 -6.26 -4.24 6.90
CA ILE A 15 -5.48 -5.09 6.00
C ILE A 15 -5.82 -6.57 6.24
N LYS A 16 -5.91 -6.97 7.51
CA LYS A 16 -6.24 -8.35 7.87
C LYS A 16 -7.64 -8.72 7.41
N GLU A 17 -8.61 -7.82 7.60
CA GLU A 17 -9.99 -8.06 7.18
C GLU A 17 -10.13 -8.24 5.68
N LEU A 18 -9.28 -7.55 4.91
CA LEU A 18 -9.25 -7.67 3.46
C LEU A 18 -8.44 -8.87 2.96
N GLY A 19 -7.67 -9.51 3.84
CA GLY A 19 -6.82 -10.63 3.47
C GLY A 19 -5.55 -10.20 2.77
N TYR A 20 -5.09 -8.98 2.96
CA TYR A 20 -3.92 -8.41 2.29
C TYR A 20 -2.66 -8.37 3.16
N GLU A 21 -2.69 -9.03 4.31
CA GLU A 21 -1.61 -8.93 5.30
C GLU A 21 -0.24 -9.40 4.80
N SER A 22 -0.20 -10.24 3.77
CA SER A 22 1.07 -10.70 3.19
C SER A 22 1.55 -9.84 2.02
N LEU A 23 0.78 -8.83 1.62
CA LEU A 23 1.21 -7.90 0.58
C LEU A 23 2.37 -7.06 1.09
N ARG A 24 3.12 -6.48 0.16
CA ARG A 24 4.26 -5.62 0.51
C ARG A 24 3.76 -4.21 0.81
N TYR A 25 3.89 -3.80 2.07
CA TYR A 25 3.48 -2.46 2.50
C TYR A 25 4.37 -1.97 3.63
N SER A 26 4.35 -0.65 3.86
CA SER A 26 5.08 0.00 4.94
C SER A 26 4.17 1.02 5.61
N ILE A 27 4.08 0.96 6.94
CA ILE A 27 3.20 1.83 7.73
C ILE A 27 4.02 2.63 8.72
N PHE A 28 4.09 3.94 8.53
CA PHE A 28 4.77 4.87 9.43
C PHE A 28 6.18 4.41 9.79
N SER A 29 6.90 3.86 8.82
CA SER A 29 8.25 3.35 9.03
C SER A 29 9.28 4.44 8.76
N GLU A 30 10.32 4.49 9.59
CA GLU A 30 11.43 5.40 9.39
C GLU A 30 12.48 4.80 8.45
N GLU A 31 12.37 3.50 8.19
CA GLU A 31 13.29 2.80 7.30
C GLU A 31 12.89 3.03 5.83
N LYS A 32 13.91 3.01 4.97
CA LYS A 32 13.68 3.12 3.53
C LYS A 32 12.88 1.91 3.07
N PRO A 33 11.77 2.11 2.34
CA PRO A 33 10.96 0.99 1.86
C PRO A 33 11.69 0.19 0.79
N GLY A 34 11.34 -1.10 0.70
CA GLY A 34 11.85 -1.98 -0.33
C GLY A 34 11.13 -1.77 -1.66
N GLU A 35 11.40 -2.66 -2.61
CA GLU A 35 10.74 -2.61 -3.91
C GLU A 35 9.31 -3.15 -3.83
N TRP A 36 8.43 -2.58 -4.65
CA TRP A 36 7.05 -3.04 -4.79
C TRP A 36 6.24 -2.92 -3.51
N GLU A 37 6.50 -1.90 -2.71
CA GLU A 37 5.75 -1.63 -1.48
C GLU A 37 4.78 -0.47 -1.66
N VAL A 38 3.64 -0.57 -0.97
CA VAL A 38 2.73 0.57 -0.81
C VAL A 38 3.05 1.20 0.53
N VAL A 39 3.31 2.48 0.54
CA VAL A 39 3.77 3.21 1.73
C VAL A 39 2.73 4.20 2.20
N ILE A 40 2.46 4.20 3.50
CA ILE A 40 1.71 5.26 4.15
C ILE A 40 2.60 5.84 5.26
N GLY A 41 2.69 7.16 5.32
CA GLY A 41 3.53 7.82 6.30
C GLY A 41 2.95 9.17 6.74
N TYR A 42 3.66 9.83 7.64
CA TYR A 42 3.24 11.12 8.16
C TYR A 42 4.44 12.06 8.22
N ASN A 43 4.28 13.24 7.65
CA ASN A 43 5.30 14.29 7.68
C ASN A 43 4.99 15.24 8.84
N GLN A 44 5.79 15.18 9.90
CA GLN A 44 5.58 15.97 11.11
C GLN A 44 5.81 17.47 10.89
N VAL A 45 6.66 17.83 9.93
CA VAL A 45 6.95 19.23 9.64
C VAL A 45 5.75 19.91 8.99
N GLU A 46 5.13 19.23 8.03
CA GLU A 46 3.99 19.78 7.29
C GLU A 46 2.64 19.36 7.86
N ASN A 47 2.62 18.44 8.81
CA ASN A 47 1.41 17.87 9.40
C ASN A 47 0.49 17.26 8.35
N LEU A 48 1.09 16.49 7.44
CA LEU A 48 0.36 15.83 6.34
C LEU A 48 0.67 14.35 6.30
N TYR A 49 -0.34 13.56 5.97
CA TYR A 49 -0.14 12.15 5.64
C TYR A 49 0.22 12.03 4.18
N PHE A 50 0.96 10.99 3.83
CA PHE A 50 1.28 10.70 2.44
C PHE A 50 1.15 9.22 2.14
N VAL A 51 0.81 8.91 0.88
CA VAL A 51 0.69 7.53 0.38
C VAL A 51 1.35 7.48 -0.99
N TYR A 52 2.17 6.46 -1.22
CA TYR A 52 2.79 6.25 -2.53
C TYR A 52 3.20 4.78 -2.69
N GLY A 53 3.53 4.39 -3.92
CA GLY A 53 4.04 3.06 -4.21
C GLY A 53 5.48 3.13 -4.71
N THR A 54 6.31 2.17 -4.33
CA THR A 54 7.72 2.12 -4.74
C THR A 54 7.93 1.37 -6.06
N MET A 55 6.84 0.92 -6.69
CA MET A 55 6.92 0.21 -7.96
C MET A 55 7.21 1.13 -9.14
N ASP A 56 7.00 2.42 -8.98
CA ASP A 56 7.34 3.41 -10.00
C ASP A 56 8.73 3.98 -9.69
N ARG A 57 9.74 3.40 -10.29
CA ARG A 57 11.14 3.74 -10.07
C ARG A 57 11.40 5.24 -10.04
N GLY A 58 11.70 5.76 -8.84
CA GLY A 58 12.08 7.15 -8.67
C GLY A 58 11.03 8.18 -9.05
N SER A 59 9.83 7.74 -9.36
CA SER A 59 8.74 8.65 -9.66
C SER A 59 8.08 9.10 -8.38
N PHE A 60 8.43 10.28 -7.91
CA PHE A 60 7.76 10.90 -6.77
C PHE A 60 6.40 11.48 -7.17
N ASN A 61 6.06 11.40 -8.45
CA ASN A 61 4.80 11.93 -8.96
C ASN A 61 3.58 11.15 -8.46
N GLY A 62 3.80 9.94 -7.94
CA GLY A 62 2.73 9.13 -7.38
C GLY A 62 2.46 9.37 -5.90
N LYS A 63 3.19 10.29 -5.27
CA LYS A 63 3.02 10.57 -3.85
C LYS A 63 1.79 11.45 -3.63
N HIS A 64 0.81 10.91 -2.95
CA HIS A 64 -0.43 11.62 -2.63
C HIS A 64 -0.40 12.11 -1.19
N VAL A 65 -0.83 13.34 -0.97
CA VAL A 65 -0.76 14.01 0.33
C VAL A 65 -2.16 14.29 0.83
N TYR A 66 -2.40 14.06 2.13
CA TYR A 66 -3.73 14.20 2.73
C TYR A 66 -3.64 14.89 4.09
N HIS A 67 -4.66 15.67 4.43
CA HIS A 67 -4.74 16.35 5.72
C HIS A 67 -5.22 15.44 6.84
N THR A 68 -6.02 14.42 6.53
CA THR A 68 -6.58 13.55 7.54
C THR A 68 -6.12 12.11 7.37
N PHE A 69 -6.08 11.40 8.49
CA PHE A 69 -5.74 9.98 8.48
C PHE A 69 -6.75 9.16 7.67
N GLN A 70 -8.04 9.48 7.78
CA GLN A 70 -9.08 8.70 7.07
C GLN A 70 -8.93 8.78 5.56
N GLU A 71 -8.57 9.95 5.04
CA GLU A 71 -8.31 10.11 3.61
C GLU A 71 -7.11 9.29 3.18
N ALA A 72 -6.01 9.35 3.95
CA ALA A 72 -4.80 8.60 3.65
C ALA A 72 -5.04 7.10 3.75
N LYS A 73 -5.79 6.66 4.77
CA LYS A 73 -6.14 5.25 4.94
C LYS A 73 -6.92 4.73 3.74
N THR A 74 -7.92 5.48 3.29
CA THR A 74 -8.74 5.09 2.13
C THR A 74 -7.85 4.91 0.90
N LYS A 75 -6.96 5.87 0.63
CA LYS A 75 -6.05 5.78 -0.52
C LYS A 75 -5.09 4.62 -0.40
N PHE A 76 -4.55 4.39 0.80
CA PHE A 76 -3.62 3.29 1.06
C PHE A 76 -4.27 1.93 0.77
N LEU A 77 -5.48 1.72 1.28
CA LEU A 77 -6.21 0.47 1.07
C LEU A 77 -6.62 0.29 -0.39
N ASP A 78 -7.06 1.38 -1.05
CA ASP A 78 -7.39 1.34 -2.47
C ASP A 78 -6.16 0.96 -3.32
N PHE A 79 -4.99 1.48 -2.95
CA PHE A 79 -3.75 1.17 -3.67
C PHE A 79 -3.42 -0.31 -3.54
N LEU A 80 -3.57 -0.88 -2.34
CA LEU A 80 -3.36 -2.32 -2.15
C LEU A 80 -4.34 -3.15 -2.99
N ALA A 81 -5.60 -2.74 -3.01
CA ALA A 81 -6.62 -3.42 -3.82
C ALA A 81 -6.29 -3.35 -5.31
N ASP A 82 -5.83 -2.20 -5.79
CA ASP A 82 -5.45 -2.02 -7.19
C ASP A 82 -4.31 -2.96 -7.58
N ILE A 83 -3.33 -3.14 -6.69
CA ILE A 83 -2.21 -4.06 -6.95
C ILE A 83 -2.72 -5.49 -7.14
N VAL A 84 -3.65 -5.92 -6.31
CA VAL A 84 -4.25 -7.26 -6.43
C VAL A 84 -4.98 -7.39 -7.77
N ILE A 85 -5.80 -6.41 -8.12
CA ILE A 85 -6.59 -6.43 -9.36
C ILE A 85 -5.68 -6.47 -10.58
N ILE A 86 -4.65 -5.62 -10.61
CA ILE A 86 -3.72 -5.53 -11.74
C ILE A 86 -2.96 -6.84 -11.91
N ASN A 87 -2.45 -7.42 -10.82
CA ASN A 87 -1.69 -8.65 -10.91
C ASN A 87 -2.55 -9.84 -11.31
N ARG A 88 -3.79 -9.90 -10.84
CA ARG A 88 -4.73 -10.93 -11.30
C ARG A 88 -5.00 -10.82 -12.79
N TYR A 89 -5.11 -9.58 -13.29
CA TYR A 89 -5.25 -9.33 -14.71
C TYR A 89 -4.02 -9.85 -15.49
N TYR A 90 -2.81 -9.56 -15.00
CA TYR A 90 -1.57 -10.03 -15.62
C TYR A 90 -1.53 -11.55 -15.71
N VAL A 91 -1.91 -12.23 -14.63
CA VAL A 91 -1.95 -13.69 -14.62
C VAL A 91 -2.92 -14.23 -15.67
N LYS A 92 -4.11 -13.64 -15.70
CA LYS A 92 -5.15 -14.03 -16.65
C LYS A 92 -4.70 -13.87 -18.09
N GLU A 93 -3.97 -12.80 -18.39
CA GLU A 93 -3.50 -12.50 -19.76
C GLU A 93 -2.13 -13.13 -20.08
N GLY A 94 -1.57 -13.90 -19.14
CA GLY A 94 -0.26 -14.52 -19.35
C GLY A 94 0.90 -13.55 -19.31
N MET A 95 0.72 -12.38 -18.68
CA MET A 95 1.75 -11.35 -18.56
C MET A 95 2.52 -11.50 -17.26
N PRO A 96 3.77 -11.00 -17.20
CA PRO A 96 4.56 -11.06 -15.95
C PRO A 96 3.89 -10.28 -14.83
N VAL A 97 3.83 -10.88 -13.62
CA VAL A 97 3.33 -10.20 -12.43
C VAL A 97 4.41 -9.33 -11.80
N ASN A 98 4.01 -8.39 -10.95
CA ASN A 98 4.96 -7.52 -10.24
C ASN A 98 5.87 -8.32 -9.31
N TYR A 99 5.32 -9.29 -8.60
CA TYR A 99 6.06 -10.25 -7.79
C TYR A 99 5.16 -11.47 -7.54
N PRO A 100 5.76 -12.66 -7.29
CA PRO A 100 4.96 -13.88 -7.02
C PRO A 100 4.20 -13.73 -5.71
N PHE A 101 2.92 -14.07 -5.70
CA PHE A 101 2.11 -13.96 -4.50
C PHE A 101 0.85 -14.82 -4.62
N PRO A 102 0.43 -15.51 -3.53
CA PRO A 102 -0.73 -16.41 -3.58
C PRO A 102 -2.04 -15.78 -4.04
N LEU A 103 -2.28 -14.50 -3.72
CA LEU A 103 -3.54 -13.83 -4.05
C LEU A 103 -3.80 -13.76 -5.55
N TRP A 104 -2.76 -13.75 -6.39
CA TRP A 104 -2.94 -13.73 -7.84
C TRP A 104 -2.36 -14.95 -8.52
N ASP A 105 -1.42 -15.65 -7.91
CA ASP A 105 -0.88 -16.88 -8.50
C ASP A 105 -1.94 -17.98 -8.56
N ASP A 106 -2.84 -18.04 -7.57
CA ASP A 106 -3.94 -19.00 -7.55
C ASP A 106 -4.91 -18.80 -8.71
N ALA A 107 -4.90 -17.65 -9.34
CA ALA A 107 -5.78 -17.33 -10.46
C ALA A 107 -5.30 -17.99 -11.78
N ARG A 108 -4.19 -18.70 -11.77
CA ARG A 108 -3.64 -19.35 -12.96
C ARG A 108 -4.37 -20.63 -13.37
N GLU A 109 -5.24 -21.11 -12.55
CA GLU A 109 -5.99 -22.32 -12.87
C GLU A 109 -7.12 -22.07 -13.85
#